data_947bb7e8e382de426f3c5bbc46171736
#
_entry.id   947bb7e8e382de426f3c5bbc46171736
#
_cell.length_a   1.000
_cell.length_b   1.000
_cell.length_c   1.000
_cell.angle_alpha   90.00
_cell.angle_beta   90.00
_cell.angle_gamma   90.00
#
_symmetry.space_group_name_H-M   'P 1'
#
loop_
_entity.id
_entity.type
_entity.pdbx_description
1 polymer ?
#
loop_
_entity_poly.entity_id
_entity_poly.type
_entity_poly.pdbx_seq_one_letter_code
_entity_poly.pdbx_strand_id
1 'polypeptide(L)'
;MAEPKKKKIVSADTGEEVAPNAYKIKDAAPVGNAAGLRIGAVVLWVVAIAFEVLALLVVLGKVDLHFMSQLAQLIVFLVLDLACVIIGAQLWKKANHIKPASEKNKLTFWLWNNMGVIVCVIAFVPFIILLLTNKDVDKKTKAIATVVAVIALLIGGVSSYDWNPVSQEQQQAAMEALGNDNVYWTPFGKVYHTYVVVDENGEITECCPHLNRSGELTRGSVEQAIAEGRTRLCSYCAKHDAITGVVTDDADTGALEEAVEEAVEDPAA
;
A
#
# COMPACT_ATOMS: atom_id res chain seq x y z
N MET A 1 35.57 -23.64 -23.25
CA MET A 1 34.45 -22.81 -22.74
C MET A 1 34.33 -23.12 -21.26
N ALA A 2 34.53 -22.15 -20.36
CA ALA A 2 34.38 -22.38 -18.93
C ALA A 2 32.89 -22.41 -18.60
N GLU A 3 32.43 -23.48 -17.93
CA GLU A 3 31.06 -23.55 -17.41
C GLU A 3 30.77 -22.40 -16.47
N PRO A 4 29.59 -21.76 -16.57
CA PRO A 4 29.22 -20.67 -15.66
C PRO A 4 29.12 -21.25 -14.24
N LYS A 5 29.91 -20.72 -13.32
CA LYS A 5 29.84 -21.07 -11.88
C LYS A 5 28.42 -20.81 -11.37
N LYS A 6 27.67 -21.86 -11.02
CA LYS A 6 26.38 -21.75 -10.33
C LYS A 6 26.59 -20.98 -9.03
N LYS A 7 25.89 -19.87 -8.84
CA LYS A 7 25.89 -19.12 -7.57
C LYS A 7 25.22 -19.99 -6.50
N LYS A 8 25.92 -20.27 -5.42
CA LYS A 8 25.38 -20.98 -4.25
C LYS A 8 24.54 -20.00 -3.43
N ILE A 9 23.32 -20.38 -3.10
CA ILE A 9 22.46 -19.63 -2.18
C ILE A 9 22.70 -20.22 -0.79
N VAL A 10 23.06 -19.36 0.16
CA VAL A 10 23.35 -19.75 1.55
C VAL A 10 22.32 -19.06 2.45
N SER A 11 21.74 -19.80 3.40
CA SER A 11 20.83 -19.25 4.42
C SER A 11 21.56 -18.20 5.26
N ALA A 12 20.94 -17.05 5.45
CA ALA A 12 21.52 -15.97 6.28
C ALA A 12 21.56 -16.33 7.77
N ASP A 13 20.69 -17.24 8.22
CA ASP A 13 20.58 -17.62 9.64
C ASP A 13 21.46 -18.82 10.01
N THR A 14 21.61 -19.80 9.12
CA THR A 14 22.33 -21.05 9.44
C THR A 14 23.65 -21.21 8.70
N GLY A 15 23.91 -20.40 7.67
CA GLY A 15 25.11 -20.52 6.84
C GLY A 15 25.14 -21.79 5.96
N GLU A 16 24.07 -22.57 5.95
CA GLU A 16 23.96 -23.80 5.15
C GLU A 16 23.57 -23.50 3.71
N GLU A 17 24.02 -24.33 2.79
CA GLU A 17 23.67 -24.25 1.37
C GLU A 17 22.20 -24.65 1.19
N VAL A 18 21.35 -23.68 0.82
CA VAL A 18 19.92 -23.91 0.57
C VAL A 18 19.73 -24.31 -0.90
N ALA A 19 19.02 -25.40 -1.13
CA ALA A 19 18.63 -25.79 -2.48
C ALA A 19 17.86 -24.62 -3.15
N PRO A 20 18.08 -24.34 -4.43
CA PRO A 20 17.51 -23.18 -5.12
C PRO A 20 15.97 -23.04 -5.02
N ASN A 21 15.27 -24.11 -4.64
CA ASN A 21 13.81 -24.20 -4.59
C ASN A 21 13.28 -24.66 -3.22
N ALA A 22 14.06 -24.55 -2.14
CA ALA A 22 13.60 -24.90 -0.78
C ALA A 22 12.71 -23.81 -0.20
N TYR A 23 11.46 -23.76 -0.64
CA TYR A 23 10.44 -22.87 -0.08
C TYR A 23 9.61 -23.59 0.98
N LYS A 24 9.29 -22.89 2.06
CA LYS A 24 8.24 -23.31 2.99
C LYS A 24 6.91 -22.75 2.49
N ILE A 25 5.99 -23.62 2.11
CA ILE A 25 4.64 -23.23 1.71
C ILE A 25 3.78 -23.09 2.96
N LYS A 26 3.11 -21.95 3.08
CA LYS A 26 2.15 -21.61 4.13
C LYS A 26 0.80 -21.30 3.49
N ASP A 27 -0.27 -21.84 4.05
CA ASP A 27 -1.62 -21.49 3.59
C ASP A 27 -1.99 -20.06 4.02
N ALA A 28 -2.66 -19.36 3.13
CA ALA A 28 -3.13 -18.00 3.40
C ALA A 28 -4.18 -17.96 4.52
N ALA A 29 -4.17 -16.88 5.28
CA ALA A 29 -5.21 -16.63 6.26
C ALA A 29 -6.57 -16.36 5.55
N PRO A 30 -7.70 -16.64 6.22
CA PRO A 30 -9.01 -16.28 5.69
C PRO A 30 -9.09 -14.77 5.40
N VAL A 31 -9.85 -14.42 4.35
CA VAL A 31 -10.07 -13.02 3.98
C VAL A 31 -10.76 -12.28 5.13
N GLY A 32 -10.22 -11.13 5.50
CA GLY A 32 -10.69 -10.34 6.63
C GLY A 32 -12.04 -9.63 6.36
N ASN A 33 -12.56 -8.98 7.38
CA ASN A 33 -13.81 -8.22 7.28
C ASN A 33 -13.55 -6.77 6.83
N ALA A 34 -13.85 -6.46 5.56
CA ALA A 34 -13.69 -5.11 5.01
C ALA A 34 -14.50 -4.03 5.76
N ALA A 35 -15.71 -4.35 6.23
CA ALA A 35 -16.56 -3.39 6.94
C ALA A 35 -15.94 -3.03 8.30
N GLY A 36 -15.44 -4.01 9.04
CA GLY A 36 -14.76 -3.76 10.32
C GLY A 36 -13.51 -2.89 10.16
N LEU A 37 -12.71 -3.14 9.11
CA LEU A 37 -11.54 -2.32 8.80
C LEU A 37 -11.92 -0.87 8.45
N ARG A 38 -12.98 -0.66 7.67
CA ARG A 38 -13.48 0.69 7.34
C ARG A 38 -13.98 1.43 8.57
N ILE A 39 -14.73 0.76 9.45
CA ILE A 39 -15.17 1.35 10.72
C ILE A 39 -13.96 1.75 11.56
N GLY A 40 -12.96 0.86 11.70
CA GLY A 40 -11.72 1.16 12.41
C GLY A 40 -10.97 2.37 11.83
N ALA A 41 -10.89 2.47 10.50
CA ALA A 41 -10.30 3.61 9.81
C ALA A 41 -11.04 4.92 10.14
N VAL A 42 -12.37 4.93 10.03
CA VAL A 42 -13.19 6.11 10.34
C VAL A 42 -13.05 6.54 11.80
N VAL A 43 -13.03 5.60 12.74
CA VAL A 43 -12.82 5.91 14.16
C VAL A 43 -11.46 6.57 14.38
N LEU A 44 -10.40 6.02 13.77
CA LEU A 44 -9.06 6.63 13.85
C LEU A 44 -9.01 8.03 13.24
N TRP A 45 -9.69 8.27 12.13
CA TRP A 45 -9.75 9.60 11.52
C TRP A 45 -10.55 10.60 12.36
N VAL A 46 -11.60 10.18 13.05
CA VAL A 46 -12.31 11.04 14.03
C VAL A 46 -11.38 11.40 15.18
N VAL A 47 -10.57 10.45 15.68
CA VAL A 47 -9.56 10.71 16.72
C VAL A 47 -8.47 11.64 16.21
N ALA A 48 -8.02 11.49 14.96
CA ALA A 48 -7.08 12.39 14.30
C ALA A 48 -7.60 13.82 14.28
N ILE A 49 -8.82 14.04 13.80
CA ILE A 49 -9.47 15.36 13.80
C ILE A 49 -9.56 15.93 15.24
N ALA A 50 -9.80 15.09 16.25
CA ALA A 50 -9.82 15.58 17.64
C ALA A 50 -8.43 16.08 18.08
N PHE A 51 -7.33 15.40 17.71
CA PHE A 51 -5.98 15.89 17.99
C PHE A 51 -5.65 17.17 17.22
N GLU A 52 -6.09 17.30 15.98
CA GLU A 52 -5.94 18.54 15.22
C GLU A 52 -6.70 19.70 15.90
N VAL A 53 -7.95 19.50 16.31
CA VAL A 53 -8.73 20.51 17.04
C VAL A 53 -8.00 20.91 18.33
N LEU A 54 -7.41 19.96 19.06
CA LEU A 54 -6.60 20.28 20.24
C LEU A 54 -5.38 21.13 19.88
N ALA A 55 -4.67 20.79 18.80
CA ALA A 55 -3.56 21.60 18.31
C ALA A 55 -4.00 23.02 17.95
N LEU A 56 -5.14 23.16 17.27
CA LEU A 56 -5.73 24.49 16.96
C LEU A 56 -6.09 25.28 18.21
N LEU A 57 -6.67 24.63 19.23
CA LEU A 57 -6.99 25.28 20.50
C LEU A 57 -5.74 25.73 21.25
N VAL A 58 -4.63 25.01 21.15
CA VAL A 58 -3.31 25.44 21.68
C VAL A 58 -2.80 26.65 20.90
N VAL A 59 -2.90 26.67 19.57
CA VAL A 59 -2.54 27.84 18.74
C VAL A 59 -3.34 29.09 19.14
N LEU A 60 -4.63 28.89 19.44
CA LEU A 60 -5.55 29.98 19.82
C LEU A 60 -5.42 30.37 21.31
N GLY A 61 -4.50 29.77 22.07
CA GLY A 61 -4.32 30.03 23.50
C GLY A 61 -5.52 29.63 24.37
N LYS A 62 -6.40 28.74 23.86
CA LYS A 62 -7.58 28.22 24.58
C LYS A 62 -7.28 26.98 25.42
N VAL A 63 -6.26 26.26 25.08
CA VAL A 63 -5.76 25.06 25.80
C VAL A 63 -4.27 25.28 26.07
N ASP A 64 -3.85 25.08 27.31
CA ASP A 64 -2.46 25.11 27.72
C ASP A 64 -2.23 23.99 28.73
N LEU A 65 -1.37 23.04 28.36
CA LEU A 65 -0.88 22.00 29.25
C LEU A 65 0.36 22.53 29.99
N HIS A 66 0.15 23.16 31.12
CA HIS A 66 1.13 23.93 31.92
C HIS A 66 2.47 23.20 32.18
N PHE A 67 2.56 21.89 31.93
CA PHE A 67 3.77 21.09 32.16
C PHE A 67 4.69 21.00 30.94
N MET A 68 4.29 21.54 29.78
CA MET A 68 5.12 21.56 28.56
C MET A 68 4.94 22.84 27.76
N SER A 69 5.96 23.23 26.99
CA SER A 69 5.90 24.43 26.15
C SER A 69 4.84 24.31 25.06
N GLN A 70 4.30 25.44 24.60
CA GLN A 70 3.33 25.50 23.50
C GLN A 70 3.83 24.74 22.27
N LEU A 71 5.09 24.91 21.87
CA LEU A 71 5.68 24.20 20.74
C LEU A 71 5.65 22.68 20.95
N ALA A 72 5.98 22.20 22.16
CA ALA A 72 5.97 20.77 22.47
C ALA A 72 4.54 20.20 22.40
N GLN A 73 3.53 20.93 22.88
CA GLN A 73 2.12 20.54 22.77
C GLN A 73 1.70 20.38 21.31
N LEU A 74 2.04 21.36 20.46
CA LEU A 74 1.75 21.33 19.03
C LEU A 74 2.38 20.10 18.33
N ILE A 75 3.67 19.85 18.60
CA ILE A 75 4.37 18.70 18.01
C ILE A 75 3.74 17.38 18.45
N VAL A 76 3.41 17.23 19.73
CA VAL A 76 2.78 15.99 20.24
C VAL A 76 1.44 15.75 19.57
N PHE A 77 0.57 16.75 19.49
CA PHE A 77 -0.75 16.58 18.87
C PHE A 77 -0.64 16.31 17.37
N LEU A 78 0.25 16.98 16.64
CA LEU A 78 0.48 16.72 15.21
C LEU A 78 1.05 15.32 14.95
N VAL A 79 1.91 14.79 15.83
CA VAL A 79 2.44 13.42 15.70
C VAL A 79 1.35 12.38 15.96
N LEU A 80 0.50 12.59 16.96
CA LEU A 80 -0.62 11.70 17.27
C LEU A 80 -1.68 11.73 16.15
N ASP A 81 -1.99 12.90 15.63
CA ASP A 81 -2.85 13.09 14.46
C ASP A 81 -2.30 12.33 13.25
N LEU A 82 -1.04 12.56 12.87
CA LEU A 82 -0.38 11.87 11.77
C LEU A 82 -0.42 10.35 11.93
N ALA A 83 -0.15 9.83 13.12
CA ALA A 83 -0.19 8.40 13.39
C ALA A 83 -1.61 7.83 13.15
N CYS A 84 -2.64 8.51 13.64
CA CYS A 84 -4.03 8.12 13.44
C CYS A 84 -4.45 8.18 11.96
N VAL A 85 -4.03 9.23 11.23
CA VAL A 85 -4.29 9.38 9.79
C VAL A 85 -3.66 8.23 9.01
N ILE A 86 -2.37 7.93 9.24
CA ILE A 86 -1.66 6.86 8.53
C ILE A 86 -2.26 5.48 8.84
N ILE A 87 -2.46 5.14 10.11
CA ILE A 87 -3.02 3.83 10.49
C ILE A 87 -4.42 3.67 9.90
N GLY A 88 -5.26 4.70 10.00
CA GLY A 88 -6.58 4.71 9.39
C GLY A 88 -6.53 4.49 7.88
N ALA A 89 -5.60 5.15 7.17
CA ALA A 89 -5.42 4.98 5.74
C ALA A 89 -4.96 3.57 5.36
N GLN A 90 -4.07 2.93 6.15
CA GLN A 90 -3.67 1.54 5.91
C GLN A 90 -4.84 0.57 6.09
N LEU A 91 -5.68 0.76 7.13
CA LEU A 91 -6.89 -0.04 7.33
C LEU A 91 -7.88 0.14 6.16
N TRP A 92 -8.05 1.37 5.68
CA TRP A 92 -8.92 1.67 4.55
C TRP A 92 -8.43 1.02 3.25
N LYS A 93 -7.13 1.13 2.93
CA LYS A 93 -6.51 0.45 1.79
C LYS A 93 -6.71 -1.07 1.86
N LYS A 94 -6.42 -1.68 3.01
CA LYS A 94 -6.65 -3.11 3.20
C LYS A 94 -8.11 -3.50 3.00
N ALA A 95 -9.05 -2.69 3.47
CA ALA A 95 -10.48 -2.91 3.23
C ALA A 95 -10.86 -2.81 1.75
N ASN A 96 -10.21 -1.92 0.99
CA ASN A 96 -10.43 -1.77 -0.44
C ASN A 96 -9.87 -2.95 -1.24
N HIS A 97 -8.76 -3.56 -0.81
CA HIS A 97 -8.25 -4.78 -1.44
C HIS A 97 -9.15 -6.00 -1.15
N ILE A 98 -9.82 -6.06 0.02
CA ILE A 98 -10.79 -7.12 0.33
C ILE A 98 -12.10 -6.92 -0.44
N LYS A 99 -12.60 -5.70 -0.49
CA LYS A 99 -13.86 -5.36 -1.20
C LYS A 99 -13.64 -4.10 -2.03
N PRO A 100 -13.13 -4.26 -3.26
CA PRO A 100 -12.82 -3.13 -4.12
C PRO A 100 -14.03 -2.32 -4.55
N ALA A 101 -13.79 -1.07 -4.92
CA ALA A 101 -14.76 -0.23 -5.60
C ALA A 101 -14.79 -0.55 -7.10
N SER A 102 -15.93 -0.29 -7.74
CA SER A 102 -16.05 -0.41 -9.20
C SER A 102 -15.33 0.76 -9.89
N GLU A 103 -14.64 0.47 -10.99
CA GLU A 103 -13.95 1.47 -11.82
C GLU A 103 -14.82 2.08 -12.93
N LYS A 104 -16.10 1.68 -13.03
CA LYS A 104 -17.05 2.25 -13.99
C LYS A 104 -17.13 3.78 -13.90
N ASN A 105 -16.95 4.32 -12.70
CA ASN A 105 -16.81 5.75 -12.48
C ASN A 105 -15.41 6.05 -11.95
N LYS A 106 -14.52 6.52 -12.83
CA LYS A 106 -13.12 6.78 -12.53
C LYS A 106 -12.92 7.76 -11.36
N LEU A 107 -13.76 8.83 -11.27
CA LEU A 107 -13.65 9.80 -10.18
C LEU A 107 -14.01 9.18 -8.83
N THR A 108 -15.12 8.45 -8.75
CA THR A 108 -15.55 7.77 -7.52
C THR A 108 -14.54 6.70 -7.12
N PHE A 109 -14.00 5.94 -8.07
CA PHE A 109 -12.94 4.96 -7.84
C PHE A 109 -11.69 5.61 -7.25
N TRP A 110 -11.22 6.71 -7.85
CA TRP A 110 -10.05 7.43 -7.36
C TRP A 110 -10.26 7.99 -5.95
N LEU A 111 -11.39 8.67 -5.72
CA LEU A 111 -11.74 9.22 -4.40
C LEU A 111 -11.77 8.13 -3.33
N TRP A 112 -12.41 7.01 -3.63
CA TRP A 112 -12.57 5.90 -2.69
C TRP A 112 -11.23 5.26 -2.30
N ASN A 113 -10.34 5.06 -3.27
CA ASN A 113 -9.03 4.49 -3.02
C ASN A 113 -8.07 5.46 -2.31
N ASN A 114 -8.27 6.77 -2.49
CA ASN A 114 -7.42 7.81 -1.90
C ASN A 114 -8.08 8.55 -0.72
N MET A 115 -9.07 7.95 -0.07
CA MET A 115 -9.76 8.56 1.06
C MET A 115 -8.80 8.97 2.18
N GLY A 116 -7.74 8.20 2.45
CA GLY A 116 -6.71 8.55 3.43
C GLY A 116 -5.94 9.83 3.07
N VAL A 117 -5.68 10.09 1.79
CA VAL A 117 -5.05 11.34 1.32
C VAL A 117 -6.00 12.53 1.54
N ILE A 118 -7.28 12.33 1.24
CA ILE A 118 -8.31 13.38 1.43
C ILE A 118 -8.39 13.75 2.91
N VAL A 119 -8.44 12.78 3.80
CA VAL A 119 -8.45 13.02 5.25
C VAL A 119 -7.17 13.73 5.70
N CYS A 120 -6.00 13.32 5.19
CA CYS A 120 -4.72 13.97 5.48
C CYS A 120 -4.74 15.47 5.10
N VAL A 121 -5.27 15.80 3.93
CA VAL A 121 -5.42 17.22 3.49
C VAL A 121 -6.38 17.99 4.40
N ILE A 122 -7.52 17.39 4.76
CA ILE A 122 -8.50 17.99 5.67
C ILE A 122 -7.91 18.21 7.06
N ALA A 123 -7.07 17.30 7.54
CA ALA A 123 -6.43 17.40 8.84
C ALA A 123 -5.36 18.49 8.87
N PHE A 124 -4.41 18.51 7.97
CA PHE A 124 -3.23 19.38 8.09
C PHE A 124 -3.35 20.74 7.42
N VAL A 125 -4.12 20.89 6.33
CA VAL A 125 -4.15 22.16 5.59
C VAL A 125 -4.84 23.29 6.39
N PRO A 126 -6.00 23.10 7.04
CA PRO A 126 -6.62 24.13 7.87
C PRO A 126 -5.71 24.56 9.04
N PHE A 127 -5.02 23.59 9.68
CA PHE A 127 -4.06 23.87 10.74
C PHE A 127 -2.93 24.77 10.24
N ILE A 128 -2.31 24.45 9.11
CA ILE A 128 -1.21 25.25 8.53
C ILE A 128 -1.70 26.67 8.24
N ILE A 129 -2.88 26.83 7.62
CA ILE A 129 -3.45 28.15 7.31
C ILE A 129 -3.69 28.97 8.58
N LEU A 130 -4.33 28.37 9.58
CA LEU A 130 -4.62 29.05 10.85
C LEU A 130 -3.37 29.40 11.62
N LEU A 131 -2.36 28.52 11.65
CA LEU A 131 -1.08 28.79 12.29
C LEU A 131 -0.35 29.95 11.62
N LEU A 132 -0.31 30.01 10.30
CA LEU A 132 0.35 31.08 9.54
C LEU A 132 -0.33 32.43 9.70
N THR A 133 -1.66 32.45 9.75
CA THR A 133 -2.44 33.68 9.87
C THR A 133 -2.56 34.19 11.31
N ASN A 134 -2.36 33.36 12.32
CA ASN A 134 -2.40 33.72 13.73
C ASN A 134 -1.28 34.74 14.06
N LYS A 135 -1.60 35.84 14.74
CA LYS A 135 -0.65 36.91 15.11
C LYS A 135 -0.06 36.73 16.50
N ASP A 136 -0.71 35.93 17.34
CA ASP A 136 -0.38 35.81 18.77
C ASP A 136 0.70 34.76 19.04
N VAL A 137 0.92 33.83 18.09
CA VAL A 137 1.97 32.82 18.17
C VAL A 137 3.34 33.44 17.82
N ASP A 138 4.33 33.20 18.64
CA ASP A 138 5.68 33.70 18.40
C ASP A 138 6.28 33.16 17.09
N LYS A 139 7.18 33.95 16.48
CA LYS A 139 7.74 33.64 15.15
C LYS A 139 8.48 32.31 15.08
N LYS A 140 9.16 31.94 16.17
CA LYS A 140 9.96 30.70 16.22
C LYS A 140 9.05 29.47 16.30
N THR A 141 8.07 29.50 17.21
CA THR A 141 7.05 28.43 17.33
C THR A 141 6.26 28.28 16.02
N LYS A 142 5.83 29.39 15.42
CA LYS A 142 5.15 29.39 14.13
C LYS A 142 5.98 28.73 13.04
N ALA A 143 7.24 29.12 12.86
CA ALA A 143 8.11 28.57 11.83
C ALA A 143 8.33 27.06 12.03
N ILE A 144 8.67 26.62 13.24
CA ILE A 144 8.95 25.20 13.52
C ILE A 144 7.67 24.37 13.36
N ALA A 145 6.54 24.80 13.95
CA ALA A 145 5.29 24.04 13.87
C ALA A 145 4.77 23.96 12.42
N THR A 146 4.93 25.00 11.60
CA THR A 146 4.58 24.97 10.18
C THR A 146 5.44 23.95 9.42
N VAL A 147 6.76 23.93 9.64
CA VAL A 147 7.65 22.96 9.01
C VAL A 147 7.26 21.52 9.38
N VAL A 148 6.99 21.29 10.68
CA VAL A 148 6.54 19.96 11.15
C VAL A 148 5.21 19.56 10.51
N ALA A 149 4.23 20.47 10.45
CA ALA A 149 2.93 20.19 9.84
C ALA A 149 3.03 19.93 8.32
N VAL A 150 3.90 20.66 7.60
CA VAL A 150 4.13 20.40 6.16
C VAL A 150 4.79 19.05 5.96
N ILE A 151 5.79 18.70 6.78
CA ILE A 151 6.43 17.37 6.71
C ILE A 151 5.40 16.28 7.03
N ALA A 152 4.55 16.47 8.05
CA ALA A 152 3.49 15.54 8.40
C ALA A 152 2.48 15.37 7.24
N LEU A 153 2.07 16.45 6.58
CA LEU A 153 1.20 16.41 5.40
C LEU A 153 1.84 15.60 4.25
N LEU A 154 3.13 15.80 3.98
CA LEU A 154 3.82 15.07 2.91
C LEU A 154 3.95 13.58 3.24
N ILE A 155 4.41 13.24 4.45
CA ILE A 155 4.54 11.84 4.89
C ILE A 155 3.17 11.17 4.93
N GLY A 156 2.16 11.83 5.52
CA GLY A 156 0.80 11.34 5.60
C GLY A 156 0.18 11.14 4.21
N GLY A 157 0.34 12.09 3.31
CA GLY A 157 -0.17 12.02 1.94
C GLY A 157 0.45 10.86 1.16
N VAL A 158 1.78 10.76 1.09
CA VAL A 158 2.49 9.68 0.39
C VAL A 158 2.18 8.31 0.98
N SER A 159 2.15 8.19 2.32
CA SER A 159 1.83 6.93 3.00
C SER A 159 0.37 6.51 2.84
N SER A 160 -0.53 7.46 2.68
CA SER A 160 -1.97 7.21 2.55
C SER A 160 -2.41 6.94 1.12
N TYR A 161 -1.60 7.32 0.12
CA TYR A 161 -1.91 7.07 -1.28
C TYR A 161 -1.90 5.57 -1.59
N ASP A 162 -2.90 5.09 -2.33
CA ASP A 162 -2.92 3.71 -2.82
C ASP A 162 -2.21 3.64 -4.18
N TRP A 163 -0.99 3.10 -4.16
CA TRP A 163 -0.12 2.97 -5.33
C TRP A 163 -0.50 1.79 -6.24
N ASN A 164 -1.29 0.85 -5.73
CA ASN A 164 -1.70 -0.35 -6.46
C ASN A 164 -3.18 -0.63 -6.21
N PRO A 165 -4.08 0.31 -6.56
CA PRO A 165 -5.50 0.09 -6.38
C PRO A 165 -5.97 -1.07 -7.26
N VAL A 166 -6.95 -1.81 -6.78
CA VAL A 166 -7.63 -2.86 -7.53
C VAL A 166 -9.10 -2.50 -7.67
N SER A 167 -9.70 -2.77 -8.83
CA SER A 167 -11.12 -2.59 -9.05
C SER A 167 -11.90 -3.89 -8.82
N GLN A 168 -13.20 -3.75 -8.61
CA GLN A 168 -14.11 -4.89 -8.53
C GLN A 168 -14.08 -5.69 -9.83
N GLU A 169 -14.01 -5.01 -10.97
CA GLU A 169 -13.95 -5.60 -12.30
C GLU A 169 -12.65 -6.41 -12.49
N GLN A 170 -11.51 -5.86 -12.08
CA GLN A 170 -10.21 -6.56 -12.12
C GLN A 170 -10.20 -7.80 -11.22
N GLN A 171 -10.74 -7.69 -10.00
CA GLN A 171 -10.84 -8.82 -9.08
C GLN A 171 -11.71 -9.93 -9.67
N GLN A 172 -12.88 -9.58 -10.23
CA GLN A 172 -13.78 -10.54 -10.88
C GLN A 172 -13.15 -11.21 -12.09
N ALA A 173 -12.49 -10.44 -12.97
CA ALA A 173 -11.79 -10.99 -14.13
C ALA A 173 -10.69 -11.99 -13.72
N ALA A 174 -9.93 -11.68 -12.67
CA ALA A 174 -8.91 -12.58 -12.16
C ALA A 174 -9.51 -13.87 -11.55
N MET A 175 -10.63 -13.75 -10.82
CA MET A 175 -11.33 -14.90 -10.26
C MET A 175 -11.99 -15.77 -11.37
N GLU A 176 -12.51 -15.17 -12.42
CA GLU A 176 -13.07 -15.90 -13.58
C GLU A 176 -11.99 -16.63 -14.37
N ALA A 177 -10.84 -15.98 -14.60
CA ALA A 177 -9.74 -16.57 -15.38
C ALA A 177 -9.03 -17.72 -14.65
N LEU A 178 -8.88 -17.62 -13.33
CA LEU A 178 -8.12 -18.57 -12.51
C LEU A 178 -9.02 -19.55 -11.73
N GLY A 179 -10.31 -19.30 -11.66
CA GLY A 179 -11.26 -20.17 -10.97
C GLY A 179 -10.92 -20.41 -9.50
N ASN A 180 -10.90 -21.69 -9.10
CA ASN A 180 -10.53 -22.11 -7.75
C ASN A 180 -9.06 -22.54 -7.62
N ASP A 181 -8.24 -22.28 -8.62
CA ASP A 181 -6.84 -22.67 -8.60
C ASP A 181 -6.07 -21.90 -7.53
N ASN A 182 -5.13 -22.60 -6.89
CA ASN A 182 -4.25 -21.97 -5.95
C ASN A 182 -3.25 -21.06 -6.66
N VAL A 183 -3.10 -19.86 -6.13
CA VAL A 183 -2.02 -18.94 -6.50
C VAL A 183 -1.02 -18.82 -5.36
N TYR A 184 0.20 -18.39 -5.69
CA TYR A 184 1.32 -18.33 -4.77
C TYR A 184 1.91 -16.93 -4.75
N TRP A 185 2.34 -16.47 -3.59
CA TRP A 185 3.01 -15.16 -3.45
C TRP A 185 4.04 -15.16 -2.34
N THR A 186 4.96 -14.23 -2.43
CA THR A 186 6.00 -14.01 -1.42
C THR A 186 5.56 -12.97 -0.39
N PRO A 187 6.11 -12.98 0.85
CA PRO A 187 5.76 -12.01 1.91
C PRO A 187 5.95 -10.55 1.49
N PHE A 188 6.91 -10.25 0.61
CA PHE A 188 7.26 -8.89 0.18
C PHE A 188 6.99 -8.65 -1.31
N GLY A 189 6.43 -9.62 -2.03
CA GLY A 189 6.06 -9.49 -3.43
C GLY A 189 4.88 -8.54 -3.64
N LYS A 190 4.75 -8.04 -4.87
CA LYS A 190 3.62 -7.20 -5.30
C LYS A 190 2.65 -7.95 -6.20
N VAL A 191 3.04 -9.15 -6.64
CA VAL A 191 2.30 -9.99 -7.59
C VAL A 191 2.05 -11.36 -7.01
N TYR A 192 1.06 -12.05 -7.56
CA TYR A 192 0.85 -13.47 -7.34
C TYR A 192 1.27 -14.28 -8.58
N HIS A 193 1.54 -15.56 -8.38
CA HIS A 193 2.06 -16.49 -9.38
C HIS A 193 1.17 -17.72 -9.47
N THR A 194 0.99 -18.25 -10.67
CA THR A 194 0.26 -19.49 -10.94
C THR A 194 1.20 -20.64 -11.17
N TYR A 195 2.37 -20.40 -11.81
CA TYR A 195 3.33 -21.43 -12.14
C TYR A 195 4.17 -21.83 -10.93
N VAL A 196 3.66 -22.80 -10.16
CA VAL A 196 4.36 -23.51 -9.06
C VAL A 196 3.89 -24.95 -9.05
N VAL A 197 4.82 -25.88 -9.29
CA VAL A 197 4.57 -27.32 -9.29
C VAL A 197 5.08 -27.90 -7.97
N VAL A 198 4.19 -28.57 -7.26
CA VAL A 198 4.47 -29.17 -5.94
C VAL A 198 4.34 -30.69 -6.07
N ASP A 199 5.32 -31.43 -5.56
CA ASP A 199 5.29 -32.90 -5.55
C ASP A 199 4.40 -33.47 -4.42
N GLU A 200 4.33 -34.83 -4.35
CA GLU A 200 3.53 -35.53 -3.33
C GLU A 200 4.04 -35.30 -1.88
N ASN A 201 5.29 -34.85 -1.72
CA ASN A 201 5.89 -34.54 -0.43
C ASN A 201 5.69 -33.07 -0.02
N GLY A 202 5.09 -32.25 -0.89
CA GLY A 202 4.91 -30.81 -0.67
C GLY A 202 6.15 -29.99 -1.03
N GLU A 203 7.13 -30.59 -1.75
CA GLU A 203 8.32 -29.87 -2.22
C GLU A 203 8.06 -29.26 -3.61
N ILE A 204 8.60 -28.06 -3.83
CA ILE A 204 8.48 -27.37 -5.12
C ILE A 204 9.51 -27.93 -6.07
N THR A 205 9.05 -28.58 -7.14
CA THR A 205 9.88 -29.14 -8.22
C THR A 205 10.18 -28.13 -9.31
N GLU A 206 9.19 -27.31 -9.66
CA GLU A 206 9.31 -26.24 -10.65
C GLU A 206 8.53 -25.00 -10.19
N CYS A 207 9.02 -23.83 -10.49
CA CYS A 207 8.33 -22.58 -10.20
C CYS A 207 8.73 -21.45 -11.14
N CYS A 208 7.92 -20.37 -11.09
CA CYS A 208 8.19 -19.14 -11.80
C CYS A 208 9.60 -18.60 -11.48
N PRO A 209 10.41 -18.24 -12.49
CA PRO A 209 11.76 -17.71 -12.29
C PRO A 209 11.81 -16.43 -11.43
N HIS A 210 10.70 -15.69 -11.34
CA HIS A 210 10.60 -14.49 -10.50
C HIS A 210 10.46 -14.80 -9.00
N LEU A 211 10.23 -16.07 -8.62
CA LEU A 211 10.15 -16.50 -7.22
C LEU A 211 11.51 -16.74 -6.56
N ASN A 212 12.61 -16.64 -7.28
CA ASN A 212 13.97 -17.12 -6.92
C ASN A 212 14.64 -16.48 -5.68
N ARG A 213 13.93 -15.74 -4.81
CA ARG A 213 14.59 -14.96 -3.75
C ARG A 213 13.96 -15.05 -2.36
N SER A 214 12.89 -15.80 -2.17
CA SER A 214 12.28 -15.93 -0.84
C SER A 214 12.21 -17.38 -0.40
N GLY A 215 12.59 -17.67 0.83
CA GLY A 215 12.46 -19.00 1.43
C GLY A 215 11.04 -19.33 1.91
N GLU A 216 10.07 -18.46 1.70
CA GLU A 216 8.67 -18.62 2.15
C GLU A 216 7.71 -18.23 1.03
N LEU A 217 6.73 -19.09 0.76
CA LEU A 217 5.61 -18.83 -0.15
C LEU A 217 4.28 -18.98 0.59
N THR A 218 3.38 -18.06 0.36
CA THR A 218 1.99 -18.22 0.77
C THR A 218 1.19 -18.78 -0.40
N ARG A 219 0.33 -19.77 -0.11
CA ARG A 219 -0.59 -20.41 -1.05
C ARG A 219 -2.02 -20.04 -0.68
N GLY A 220 -2.85 -19.67 -1.64
CA GLY A 220 -4.25 -19.37 -1.41
C GLY A 220 -5.03 -19.07 -2.67
N SER A 221 -6.24 -18.53 -2.51
CA SER A 221 -7.04 -18.06 -3.63
C SER A 221 -6.57 -16.70 -4.15
N VAL A 222 -7.00 -16.33 -5.37
CA VAL A 222 -6.78 -15.00 -5.94
C VAL A 222 -7.33 -13.90 -5.02
N GLU A 223 -8.51 -14.12 -4.43
CA GLU A 223 -9.12 -13.18 -3.50
C GLU A 223 -8.24 -12.94 -2.26
N GLN A 224 -7.64 -14.00 -1.71
CA GLN A 224 -6.70 -13.90 -0.58
C GLN A 224 -5.42 -13.15 -0.98
N ALA A 225 -4.87 -13.42 -2.17
CA ALA A 225 -3.70 -12.73 -2.68
C ALA A 225 -3.96 -11.23 -2.83
N ILE A 226 -5.10 -10.85 -3.44
CA ILE A 226 -5.51 -9.45 -3.60
C ILE A 226 -5.75 -8.78 -2.23
N ALA A 227 -6.40 -9.45 -1.30
CA ALA A 227 -6.64 -8.95 0.06
C ALA A 227 -5.34 -8.67 0.83
N GLU A 228 -4.27 -9.40 0.50
CA GLU A 228 -2.91 -9.17 1.03
C GLU A 228 -2.09 -8.17 0.20
N GLY A 229 -2.69 -7.51 -0.79
CA GLY A 229 -2.06 -6.48 -1.60
C GLY A 229 -1.25 -6.98 -2.79
N ARG A 230 -1.41 -8.23 -3.21
CA ARG A 230 -0.88 -8.79 -4.46
C ARG A 230 -1.95 -8.65 -5.52
N THR A 231 -2.03 -7.48 -6.11
CA THR A 231 -3.18 -7.07 -6.94
C THR A 231 -3.05 -7.46 -8.41
N ARG A 232 -1.91 -8.01 -8.82
CA ARG A 232 -1.58 -8.31 -10.21
C ARG A 232 -1.02 -9.72 -10.36
N LEU A 233 -1.27 -10.34 -11.52
CA LEU A 233 -0.64 -11.61 -11.92
C LEU A 233 0.78 -11.32 -12.45
N CYS A 234 1.72 -12.18 -12.12
CA CYS A 234 3.05 -12.14 -12.72
C CYS A 234 2.96 -12.33 -14.24
N SER A 235 3.56 -11.42 -15.01
CA SER A 235 3.55 -11.44 -16.49
C SER A 235 4.18 -12.71 -17.08
N TYR A 236 5.21 -13.26 -16.42
CA TYR A 236 5.78 -14.54 -16.81
C TYR A 236 4.75 -15.66 -16.67
N CYS A 237 4.05 -15.73 -15.53
CA CYS A 237 3.02 -16.75 -15.31
C CYS A 237 1.84 -16.60 -16.29
N ALA A 238 1.40 -15.38 -16.54
CA ALA A 238 0.34 -15.11 -17.52
C ALA A 238 0.70 -15.64 -18.91
N LYS A 239 1.93 -15.44 -19.37
CA LYS A 239 2.43 -15.95 -20.65
C LYS A 239 2.61 -17.48 -20.65
N HIS A 240 3.15 -18.03 -19.55
CA HIS A 240 3.42 -19.46 -19.41
C HIS A 240 2.10 -20.27 -19.42
N ASP A 241 1.11 -19.81 -18.67
CA ASP A 241 -0.16 -20.53 -18.51
C ASP A 241 -1.24 -20.04 -19.50
N ALA A 242 -0.87 -19.17 -20.46
CA ALA A 242 -1.75 -18.58 -21.48
C ALA A 242 -3.00 -17.87 -20.89
N ILE A 243 -2.85 -17.25 -19.72
CA ILE A 243 -3.92 -16.53 -19.02
C ILE A 243 -4.09 -15.16 -19.65
N THR A 244 -5.32 -14.83 -20.05
CA THR A 244 -5.68 -13.55 -20.67
C THR A 244 -6.78 -12.84 -19.87
N GLY A 245 -6.91 -11.51 -20.02
CA GLY A 245 -7.97 -10.74 -19.38
C GLY A 245 -7.66 -10.37 -17.90
N VAL A 246 -6.48 -10.72 -17.40
CA VAL A 246 -6.04 -10.40 -16.03
C VAL A 246 -4.95 -9.34 -16.08
N VAL A 247 -4.97 -8.39 -15.12
CA VAL A 247 -3.96 -7.35 -15.02
C VAL A 247 -2.62 -7.94 -14.56
N THR A 248 -1.58 -7.69 -15.32
CA THR A 248 -0.20 -8.16 -15.07
C THR A 248 0.72 -7.04 -14.59
N ASP A 249 1.90 -7.38 -14.11
CA ASP A 249 2.89 -6.42 -13.59
C ASP A 249 3.61 -5.62 -14.69
N ASP A 250 3.55 -6.05 -15.95
CA ASP A 250 4.05 -5.31 -17.11
C ASP A 250 3.00 -4.35 -17.73
N ALA A 251 1.77 -4.33 -17.26
CA ALA A 251 0.73 -3.44 -17.74
C ALA A 251 1.06 -1.93 -17.54
N ASP A 252 1.83 -1.60 -16.49
CA ASP A 252 2.26 -0.20 -16.25
C ASP A 252 3.38 0.25 -17.20
N THR A 253 4.22 -0.66 -17.67
CA THR A 253 5.29 -0.34 -18.63
C THR A 253 4.71 -0.07 -20.00
N GLY A 254 3.67 -0.83 -20.41
CA GLY A 254 2.96 -0.61 -21.66
C GLY A 254 2.24 0.74 -21.72
N ALA A 255 1.56 1.13 -20.64
CA ALA A 255 0.87 2.41 -20.56
C ALA A 255 1.85 3.62 -20.55
N LEU A 256 3.06 3.45 -20.00
CA LEU A 256 4.11 4.46 -20.05
C LEU A 256 4.77 4.54 -21.44
N GLU A 257 4.97 3.40 -22.09
CA GLU A 257 5.49 3.36 -23.47
C GLU A 257 4.49 3.99 -24.45
N GLU A 258 3.20 3.68 -24.34
CA GLU A 258 2.13 4.26 -25.16
C GLU A 258 2.00 5.78 -24.92
N ALA A 259 2.07 6.24 -23.66
CA ALA A 259 2.05 7.67 -23.32
C ALA A 259 3.32 8.41 -23.78
N VAL A 260 4.48 7.76 -23.82
CA VAL A 260 5.72 8.32 -24.34
C VAL A 260 5.69 8.36 -25.87
N GLU A 261 5.13 7.34 -26.51
CA GLU A 261 5.02 7.27 -27.98
C GLU A 261 4.02 8.32 -28.49
N GLU A 262 2.88 8.51 -27.80
CA GLU A 262 1.89 9.56 -28.09
C GLU A 262 2.48 10.98 -27.88
N ALA A 263 3.31 11.17 -26.84
CA ALA A 263 3.98 12.45 -26.57
C ALA A 263 5.12 12.77 -27.57
N VAL A 264 5.69 11.76 -28.21
CA VAL A 264 6.75 11.90 -29.23
C VAL A 264 6.16 12.11 -30.62
N GLU A 265 4.98 11.53 -30.93
CA GLU A 265 4.32 11.70 -32.22
C GLU A 265 3.58 13.04 -32.37
N ASP A 266 3.20 13.72 -31.26
CA ASP A 266 2.56 15.05 -31.32
C ASP A 266 3.29 16.11 -30.46
N PRO A 267 4.44 16.64 -30.91
CA PRO A 267 5.18 17.68 -30.20
C PRO A 267 4.57 19.09 -30.32
N ALA A 268 3.31 19.22 -30.79
CA ALA A 268 2.66 20.51 -31.08
C ALA A 268 1.16 20.56 -30.73
N ALA A 269 0.71 19.87 -29.65
CA ALA A 269 -0.62 20.05 -29.10
C ALA A 269 -0.62 20.89 -27.82
#